data_41911bb7f26df8b2b3b5c597970f874d
#
_entry.id   41911bb7f26df8b2b3b5c597970f874d
#
_cell.length_a   1.000
_cell.length_b   1.000
_cell.length_c   1.000
_cell.angle_alpha   90.00
_cell.angle_beta   90.00
_cell.angle_gamma   90.00
#
_symmetry.space_group_name_H-M   'P 1'
#
loop_
_entity.id
_entity.type
_entity.pdbx_description
1 polymer ?
#
loop_
_entity_poly.entity_id
_entity_poly.type
_entity_poly.pdbx_seq_one_letter_code
_entity_poly.pdbx_strand_id
1 'polypeptide(L)'
;MKFTLFLVLAISTFSFAQDEKPVSSTSKKGSFYVYWGWNRAKYSNSDISFKGNNYDFTLYDVEAMDRQSKFDLGLYLNPGTITIPQYNLRIGYYLNDKYDISIGVDHMKYVMRAWQASTIDGTITNSGTTYDGTYSNAPFMIKPNFLMFEHTDGLNYINTEIRRHDNLYQKDKFNVSFIEGLGGGVLVPRTNTTLLNNPRYDQFHLAGFGLGAMIGLNVEFINHIFIQTELKAGYINMPSVRTTMFKSDIAKQSFNFLQTNVVFGYRFFAKKGNKK
;
A
#
# COMPACT_ATOMS: atom_id res chain seq x y z
N MET A 1 18.38 -8.09 16.87
CA MET A 1 17.47 -9.22 17.18
C MET A 1 16.48 -9.32 16.03
N LYS A 2 16.72 -10.25 15.11
CA LYS A 2 15.89 -10.41 13.89
C LYS A 2 14.55 -11.02 14.32
N PHE A 3 13.49 -10.24 14.36
CA PHE A 3 12.12 -10.73 14.49
C PHE A 3 11.70 -11.33 13.15
N THR A 4 11.89 -12.63 13.00
CA THR A 4 11.24 -13.40 11.94
C THR A 4 9.77 -13.53 12.34
N LEU A 5 8.93 -12.66 11.83
CA LEU A 5 7.48 -12.73 11.99
C LEU A 5 6.97 -13.92 11.19
N PHE A 6 6.86 -15.09 11.79
CA PHE A 6 6.07 -16.20 11.27
C PHE A 6 4.60 -15.76 11.33
N LEU A 7 4.06 -15.34 10.19
CA LEU A 7 2.62 -15.18 10.00
C LEU A 7 2.01 -16.59 9.97
N VAL A 8 1.69 -17.12 11.15
CA VAL A 8 0.85 -18.30 11.28
C VAL A 8 -0.54 -17.87 10.84
N LEU A 9 -0.91 -18.22 9.61
CA LEU A 9 -2.27 -18.14 9.11
C LEU A 9 -3.10 -19.18 9.86
N ALA A 10 -3.59 -18.84 11.04
CA ALA A 10 -4.65 -19.59 11.70
C ALA A 10 -5.93 -19.33 10.89
N ILE A 11 -6.21 -20.20 9.92
CA ILE A 11 -7.54 -20.29 9.29
C ILE A 11 -8.44 -20.87 10.38
N SER A 12 -8.95 -20.02 11.26
CA SER A 12 -10.01 -20.40 12.18
C SER A 12 -11.29 -20.48 11.37
N THR A 13 -11.67 -21.71 11.01
CA THR A 13 -13.02 -22.03 10.55
C THR A 13 -13.98 -21.86 11.72
N PHE A 14 -14.40 -20.63 12.00
CA PHE A 14 -15.55 -20.42 12.88
C PHE A 14 -16.80 -20.80 12.10
N SER A 15 -17.23 -22.06 12.26
CA SER A 15 -18.56 -22.48 11.85
C SER A 15 -19.55 -21.97 12.89
N PHE A 16 -20.10 -20.78 12.68
CA PHE A 16 -21.34 -20.40 13.34
C PHE A 16 -22.48 -21.07 12.59
N ALA A 17 -22.97 -22.21 13.14
CA ALA A 17 -24.26 -22.77 12.74
C ALA A 17 -25.35 -21.86 13.30
N GLN A 18 -25.83 -20.92 12.50
CA GLN A 18 -27.11 -20.24 12.75
C GLN A 18 -28.13 -20.79 11.77
N ASP A 19 -29.04 -21.63 12.26
CA ASP A 19 -30.32 -21.96 11.62
C ASP A 19 -31.26 -20.76 11.74
N GLU A 20 -30.97 -19.68 11.02
CA GLU A 20 -31.98 -18.63 10.79
C GLU A 20 -32.50 -18.73 9.36
N LYS A 21 -33.86 -18.72 9.24
CA LYS A 21 -34.54 -18.67 7.94
C LYS A 21 -33.97 -17.50 7.14
N PRO A 22 -33.56 -17.71 5.87
CA PRO A 22 -32.95 -16.65 5.08
C PRO A 22 -33.96 -15.52 4.88
N VAL A 23 -33.73 -14.37 5.55
CA VAL A 23 -34.29 -13.11 5.11
C VAL A 23 -33.85 -12.94 3.66
N SER A 24 -34.78 -12.65 2.75
CA SER A 24 -34.53 -12.51 1.30
C SER A 24 -33.43 -11.48 1.04
N SER A 25 -32.17 -11.93 1.10
CA SER A 25 -31.02 -11.10 0.75
C SER A 25 -30.94 -11.04 -0.77
N THR A 26 -30.81 -9.83 -1.30
CA THR A 26 -30.49 -9.67 -2.73
C THR A 26 -29.11 -10.27 -2.97
N SER A 27 -29.05 -11.35 -3.76
CA SER A 27 -27.77 -12.02 -4.07
C SER A 27 -26.73 -11.02 -4.59
N LYS A 28 -25.51 -11.10 -4.07
CA LYS A 28 -24.37 -10.29 -4.55
C LYS A 28 -23.78 -10.83 -5.85
N LYS A 29 -23.97 -12.11 -6.13
CA LYS A 29 -23.41 -12.79 -7.31
C LYS A 29 -23.67 -12.03 -8.60
N GLY A 30 -22.59 -11.78 -9.36
CA GLY A 30 -22.66 -11.08 -10.65
C GLY A 30 -22.76 -9.56 -10.54
N SER A 31 -22.68 -8.98 -9.33
CA SER A 31 -22.64 -7.54 -9.15
C SER A 31 -21.21 -7.03 -9.17
N PHE A 32 -21.04 -5.79 -9.59
CA PHE A 32 -19.81 -5.04 -9.50
C PHE A 32 -19.88 -4.05 -8.34
N TYR A 33 -18.73 -3.66 -7.82
CA TYR A 33 -18.64 -2.54 -6.92
C TYR A 33 -17.45 -1.65 -7.26
N VAL A 34 -17.53 -0.42 -6.84
CA VAL A 34 -16.42 0.53 -6.82
C VAL A 34 -16.38 1.16 -5.45
N TYR A 35 -15.18 1.36 -4.92
CA TYR A 35 -15.00 2.18 -3.75
C TYR A 35 -13.81 3.13 -3.88
N TRP A 36 -13.90 4.19 -3.12
CA TRP A 36 -12.83 5.16 -2.92
C TRP A 36 -12.79 5.57 -1.45
N GLY A 37 -11.60 5.89 -0.95
CA GLY A 37 -11.44 6.36 0.41
C GLY A 37 -9.99 6.65 0.74
N TRP A 38 -9.67 6.74 2.01
CA TRP A 38 -8.38 7.19 2.50
C TRP A 38 -7.68 6.12 3.31
N ASN A 39 -6.35 6.22 3.33
CA ASN A 39 -5.52 5.32 4.10
C ASN A 39 -4.48 6.05 4.95
N ARG A 40 -3.93 5.29 5.89
CA ARG A 40 -2.71 5.60 6.63
C ARG A 40 -1.85 4.36 6.68
N ALA A 41 -0.53 4.54 6.62
CA ALA A 41 0.41 3.44 6.62
C ALA A 41 1.50 3.61 7.68
N LYS A 42 2.00 2.47 8.15
CA LYS A 42 3.24 2.36 8.95
C LYS A 42 4.15 1.39 8.24
N TYR A 43 5.44 1.62 8.30
CA TYR A 43 6.46 0.83 7.64
C TYR A 43 7.43 0.26 8.67
N SER A 44 7.93 -0.96 8.43
CA SER A 44 9.08 -1.45 9.16
C SER A 44 10.33 -0.71 8.71
N ASN A 45 11.37 -0.69 9.55
CA ASN A 45 12.70 -0.30 9.11
C ASN A 45 13.14 -1.19 7.95
N SER A 46 14.01 -0.66 7.10
CA SER A 46 14.49 -1.35 5.91
C SER A 46 15.96 -1.05 5.63
N ASP A 47 16.67 -2.02 5.08
CA ASP A 47 17.95 -1.78 4.47
C ASP A 47 17.74 -1.25 3.06
N ILE A 48 18.46 -0.19 2.68
CA ILE A 48 18.37 0.45 1.37
C ILE A 48 19.75 0.46 0.73
N SER A 49 19.93 -0.30 -0.35
CA SER A 49 21.16 -0.30 -1.14
C SER A 49 21.05 0.66 -2.32
N PHE A 50 22.06 1.47 -2.51
CA PHE A 50 22.18 2.43 -3.61
C PHE A 50 23.36 2.07 -4.51
N LYS A 51 23.13 2.01 -5.81
CA LYS A 51 24.14 1.71 -6.80
C LYS A 51 24.07 2.69 -7.96
N GLY A 52 25.22 3.25 -8.32
CA GLY A 52 25.42 4.16 -9.45
C GLY A 52 26.87 4.13 -9.92
N ASN A 53 27.22 5.04 -10.82
CA ASN A 53 28.60 5.07 -11.37
C ASN A 53 29.68 5.36 -10.30
N ASN A 54 29.34 6.21 -9.32
CA ASN A 54 30.28 6.74 -8.33
C ASN A 54 29.99 6.24 -6.92
N TYR A 55 29.05 5.34 -6.74
CA TYR A 55 28.67 4.81 -5.44
C TYR A 55 28.11 3.40 -5.53
N ASP A 56 28.42 2.59 -4.54
CA ASP A 56 27.80 1.30 -4.26
C ASP A 56 27.80 1.12 -2.74
N PHE A 57 26.70 1.45 -2.09
CA PHE A 57 26.60 1.41 -0.63
C PHE A 57 25.22 0.98 -0.15
N THR A 58 25.16 0.49 1.09
CA THR A 58 23.93 0.12 1.79
C THR A 58 23.81 0.90 3.09
N LEU A 59 22.64 1.47 3.32
CA LEU A 59 22.22 2.02 4.62
C LEU A 59 21.36 0.97 5.31
N TYR A 60 21.66 0.68 6.58
CA TYR A 60 20.97 -0.34 7.36
C TYR A 60 19.99 0.25 8.35
N ASP A 61 18.89 -0.46 8.58
CA ASP A 61 17.87 -0.15 9.60
C ASP A 61 17.26 1.25 9.44
N VAL A 62 17.02 1.66 8.19
CA VAL A 62 16.51 2.99 7.86
C VAL A 62 15.04 3.10 8.23
N GLU A 63 14.69 4.11 9.02
CA GLU A 63 13.33 4.45 9.40
C GLU A 63 12.63 5.27 8.32
N ALA A 64 11.37 4.94 8.09
CA ALA A 64 10.49 5.75 7.25
C ALA A 64 9.15 6.00 7.95
N MET A 65 8.48 7.04 7.51
CA MET A 65 7.21 7.46 8.04
C MET A 65 6.20 7.72 6.92
N ASP A 66 4.95 7.70 7.30
CA ASP A 66 3.84 8.18 6.50
C ASP A 66 3.83 9.73 6.46
N ARG A 67 3.38 10.30 5.34
CA ARG A 67 3.16 11.75 5.21
C ARG A 67 1.69 12.03 4.96
N GLN A 68 0.93 12.11 6.04
CA GLN A 68 -0.49 12.42 5.96
C GLN A 68 -0.73 13.90 5.65
N SER A 69 -1.62 14.19 4.71
CA SER A 69 -2.15 15.54 4.52
C SER A 69 -2.98 15.94 5.74
N LYS A 70 -2.86 17.21 6.18
CA LYS A 70 -3.75 17.73 7.23
C LYS A 70 -5.20 17.63 6.77
N PHE A 71 -6.10 17.30 7.70
CA PHE A 71 -7.51 17.21 7.38
C PHE A 71 -8.06 18.58 6.99
N ASP A 72 -8.60 18.65 5.79
CA ASP A 72 -9.26 19.82 5.21
C ASP A 72 -10.35 19.35 4.23
N LEU A 73 -11.57 19.80 4.41
CA LEU A 73 -12.71 19.34 3.59
C LEU A 73 -12.53 19.71 2.12
N GLY A 74 -11.95 20.88 1.82
CA GLY A 74 -11.65 21.30 0.46
C GLY A 74 -10.60 20.43 -0.22
N LEU A 75 -9.68 19.83 0.56
CA LEU A 75 -8.65 18.92 0.05
C LEU A 75 -9.20 17.49 -0.13
N TYR A 76 -9.99 17.01 0.84
CA TYR A 76 -10.42 15.61 0.91
C TYR A 76 -11.67 15.32 0.10
N LEU A 77 -12.54 16.30 -0.14
CA LEU A 77 -13.83 16.10 -0.84
C LEU A 77 -13.91 16.80 -2.19
N ASN A 78 -12.95 17.63 -2.55
CA ASN A 78 -12.93 18.32 -3.85
C ASN A 78 -12.39 17.37 -4.93
N PRO A 79 -13.15 17.09 -6.01
CA PRO A 79 -12.72 16.23 -7.10
C PRO A 79 -11.37 16.60 -7.75
N GLY A 80 -11.00 17.90 -7.73
CA GLY A 80 -9.74 18.39 -8.29
C GLY A 80 -8.51 18.09 -7.40
N THR A 81 -8.70 17.79 -6.13
CA THR A 81 -7.62 17.59 -5.15
C THR A 81 -7.71 16.27 -4.39
N ILE A 82 -8.75 15.49 -4.63
CA ILE A 82 -9.07 14.23 -3.94
C ILE A 82 -7.96 13.17 -3.99
N THR A 83 -7.03 13.28 -4.94
CA THR A 83 -5.88 12.39 -5.09
C THR A 83 -4.62 12.88 -4.37
N ILE A 84 -4.63 14.07 -3.77
CA ILE A 84 -3.49 14.60 -3.00
C ILE A 84 -3.32 13.88 -1.66
N PRO A 85 -4.39 13.64 -0.85
CA PRO A 85 -4.30 12.75 0.29
C PRO A 85 -4.02 11.31 -0.13
N GLN A 86 -3.53 10.50 0.78
CA GLN A 86 -3.41 9.06 0.53
C GLN A 86 -4.80 8.45 0.36
N TYR A 87 -4.98 7.70 -0.72
CA TYR A 87 -6.27 7.14 -1.10
C TYR A 87 -6.18 5.66 -1.52
N ASN A 88 -7.32 5.01 -1.50
CA ASN A 88 -7.54 3.70 -2.08
C ASN A 88 -8.69 3.80 -3.09
N LEU A 89 -8.45 3.29 -4.29
CA LEU A 89 -9.46 3.12 -5.33
C LEU A 89 -9.49 1.65 -5.73
N ARG A 90 -10.68 1.05 -5.77
CA ARG A 90 -10.83 -0.36 -6.15
C ARG A 90 -12.12 -0.62 -6.89
N ILE A 91 -12.05 -1.51 -7.87
CA ILE A 91 -13.20 -2.07 -8.59
C ILE A 91 -13.19 -3.56 -8.36
N GLY A 92 -14.33 -4.15 -8.00
CA GLY A 92 -14.46 -5.57 -7.76
C GLY A 92 -15.71 -6.17 -8.37
N TYR A 93 -15.69 -7.49 -8.45
CA TYR A 93 -16.77 -8.31 -9.00
C TYR A 93 -17.06 -9.48 -8.08
N TYR A 94 -18.32 -9.66 -7.68
CA TYR A 94 -18.77 -10.77 -6.85
C TYR A 94 -18.94 -12.05 -7.67
N LEU A 95 -18.04 -13.01 -7.44
CA LEU A 95 -18.09 -14.35 -8.04
C LEU A 95 -19.30 -15.14 -7.52
N ASN A 96 -19.61 -14.96 -6.24
CA ASN A 96 -20.79 -15.49 -5.54
C ASN A 96 -21.10 -14.57 -4.35
N ASP A 97 -22.02 -14.98 -3.46
CA ASP A 97 -22.44 -14.16 -2.33
C ASP A 97 -21.36 -13.96 -1.25
N LYS A 98 -20.32 -14.83 -1.25
CA LYS A 98 -19.25 -14.83 -0.26
C LYS A 98 -17.89 -14.35 -0.81
N TYR A 99 -17.65 -14.49 -2.12
CA TYR A 99 -16.32 -14.21 -2.69
C TYR A 99 -16.40 -13.18 -3.80
N ASP A 100 -15.45 -12.25 -3.77
CA ASP A 100 -15.18 -11.34 -4.88
C ASP A 100 -13.72 -11.39 -5.31
N ILE A 101 -13.47 -10.92 -6.52
CA ILE A 101 -12.16 -10.59 -7.06
C ILE A 101 -12.15 -9.11 -7.41
N SER A 102 -11.03 -8.44 -7.13
CA SER A 102 -10.94 -7.00 -7.34
C SER A 102 -9.55 -6.57 -7.80
N ILE A 103 -9.49 -5.43 -8.48
CA ILE A 103 -8.27 -4.72 -8.82
C ILE A 103 -8.35 -3.31 -8.25
N GLY A 104 -7.23 -2.80 -7.73
CA GLY A 104 -7.22 -1.46 -7.15
C GLY A 104 -5.83 -0.87 -7.06
N VAL A 105 -5.80 0.38 -6.60
CA VAL A 105 -4.61 1.15 -6.31
C VAL A 105 -4.65 1.58 -4.85
N ASP A 106 -3.62 1.22 -4.11
CA ASP A 106 -3.36 1.75 -2.77
C ASP A 106 -2.27 2.82 -2.92
N HIS A 107 -2.68 4.09 -2.87
CA HIS A 107 -1.79 5.24 -2.95
C HIS A 107 -1.25 5.58 -1.56
N MET A 108 -0.15 4.97 -1.19
CA MET A 108 0.56 5.22 0.07
C MET A 108 1.64 6.29 -0.12
N LYS A 109 2.18 6.82 0.98
CA LYS A 109 3.35 7.71 0.99
C LYS A 109 4.41 7.16 1.93
N TYR A 110 5.61 6.98 1.40
CA TYR A 110 6.78 6.51 2.15
C TYR A 110 7.82 7.62 2.16
N VAL A 111 8.19 8.10 3.34
CA VAL A 111 9.16 9.17 3.51
C VAL A 111 10.26 8.70 4.45
N MET A 112 11.47 8.55 3.93
CA MET A 112 12.64 8.29 4.77
C MET A 112 12.85 9.45 5.73
N ARG A 113 13.05 9.15 7.01
CA ARG A 113 13.35 10.18 8.01
C ARG A 113 14.73 10.79 7.75
N ALA A 114 14.79 12.11 7.68
CA ALA A 114 16.05 12.83 7.75
C ALA A 114 16.59 12.90 9.18
N TRP A 115 17.88 13.12 9.33
CA TRP A 115 18.55 13.25 10.64
C TRP A 115 18.39 12.01 11.52
N GLN A 116 18.49 10.83 10.93
CA GLN A 116 18.49 9.57 11.64
C GLN A 116 19.88 8.94 11.66
N ALA A 117 20.18 8.26 12.75
CA ALA A 117 21.36 7.41 12.84
C ALA A 117 21.11 6.10 12.06
N SER A 118 22.10 5.65 11.32
CA SER A 118 22.10 4.41 10.54
C SER A 118 23.51 3.82 10.58
N THR A 119 23.70 2.72 9.91
CA THR A 119 25.00 2.15 9.59
C THR A 119 25.15 2.13 8.07
N ILE A 120 26.35 2.47 7.59
CA ILE A 120 26.68 2.45 6.16
C ILE A 120 27.77 1.43 5.88
N ASP A 121 27.65 0.71 4.78
CA ASP A 121 28.68 -0.18 4.23
C ASP A 121 28.81 0.06 2.73
N GLY A 122 30.02 0.06 2.18
CA GLY A 122 30.28 0.23 0.75
C GLY A 122 31.19 1.41 0.43
N THR A 123 31.08 1.94 -0.80
CA THR A 123 32.01 2.99 -1.30
C THR A 123 31.26 4.12 -1.97
N ILE A 124 31.79 5.33 -1.79
CA ILE A 124 31.39 6.54 -2.51
C ILE A 124 32.69 7.18 -3.04
N THR A 125 32.76 7.48 -4.32
CA THR A 125 33.98 8.00 -4.96
C THR A 125 33.64 9.10 -5.94
N ASN A 126 34.48 10.14 -6.01
CA ASN A 126 34.33 11.24 -6.97
C ASN A 126 32.91 11.84 -7.01
N SER A 127 32.23 11.89 -5.87
CA SER A 127 30.90 12.48 -5.77
C SER A 127 30.92 14.01 -5.73
N GLY A 128 32.10 14.60 -5.49
CA GLY A 128 32.28 16.03 -5.26
C GLY A 128 31.71 16.48 -3.92
N THR A 129 31.52 15.56 -2.98
CA THR A 129 31.01 15.82 -1.63
C THR A 129 32.01 15.38 -0.57
N THR A 130 31.76 15.76 0.68
CA THR A 130 32.55 15.29 1.83
C THR A 130 32.22 13.84 2.24
N TYR A 131 31.37 13.16 1.46
CA TYR A 131 30.94 11.78 1.74
C TYR A 131 31.76 10.75 0.95
N ASP A 132 32.75 11.16 0.16
CA ASP A 132 33.65 10.25 -0.51
C ASP A 132 34.45 9.43 0.49
N GLY A 133 34.47 8.11 0.33
CA GLY A 133 35.16 7.19 1.23
C GLY A 133 34.72 5.74 1.05
N THR A 134 35.45 4.87 1.78
CA THR A 134 35.07 3.46 1.95
C THR A 134 34.57 3.26 3.38
N TYR A 135 33.42 2.69 3.48
CA TYR A 135 32.71 2.43 4.74
C TYR A 135 32.66 0.94 5.00
N SER A 136 32.93 0.53 6.23
CA SER A 136 32.83 -0.86 6.66
C SER A 136 32.00 -0.88 7.93
N ASN A 137 30.71 -1.09 7.78
CA ASN A 137 29.72 -1.15 8.86
C ASN A 137 29.85 0.07 9.83
N ALA A 138 30.06 1.25 9.24
CA ALA A 138 30.37 2.47 9.98
C ALA A 138 29.10 3.18 10.48
N PRO A 139 29.11 3.73 11.72
CA PRO A 139 28.03 4.61 12.16
C PRO A 139 27.89 5.82 11.22
N PHE A 140 26.66 6.11 10.83
CA PHE A 140 26.37 7.14 9.83
C PHE A 140 25.13 7.96 10.20
N MET A 141 25.23 9.28 10.03
CA MET A 141 24.08 10.18 10.17
C MET A 141 23.52 10.56 8.82
N ILE A 142 22.32 10.11 8.51
CA ILE A 142 21.64 10.44 7.24
C ILE A 142 21.15 11.89 7.31
N LYS A 143 21.81 12.79 6.59
CA LYS A 143 21.47 14.21 6.50
C LYS A 143 20.81 14.52 5.16
N PRO A 144 19.96 15.58 5.06
CA PRO A 144 19.30 15.96 3.80
C PRO A 144 20.26 16.27 2.64
N ASN A 145 21.45 16.77 2.91
CA ASN A 145 22.48 17.02 1.90
C ASN A 145 23.22 15.75 1.45
N PHE A 146 23.04 14.62 2.15
CA PHE A 146 23.50 13.31 1.71
C PHE A 146 22.43 12.60 0.90
N LEU A 147 21.22 12.46 1.48
CA LEU A 147 20.14 11.71 0.87
C LEU A 147 18.77 12.23 1.32
N MET A 148 17.94 12.55 0.36
CA MET A 148 16.50 12.63 0.50
C MET A 148 15.88 11.54 -0.37
N PHE A 149 15.02 10.68 0.22
CA PHE A 149 14.43 9.54 -0.47
C PHE A 149 12.99 9.35 -0.02
N GLU A 150 12.07 9.52 -0.95
CA GLU A 150 10.65 9.44 -0.64
C GLU A 150 9.81 9.03 -1.85
N HIS A 151 8.67 8.42 -1.59
CA HIS A 151 7.64 8.09 -2.57
C HIS A 151 6.37 8.87 -2.23
N THR A 152 6.43 10.22 -2.29
CA THR A 152 5.34 11.10 -1.81
C THR A 152 4.27 11.40 -2.83
N ASP A 153 4.61 11.35 -4.10
CA ASP A 153 3.61 11.42 -5.19
C ASP A 153 3.07 10.00 -5.52
N GLY A 154 3.22 9.10 -4.55
CA GLY A 154 2.66 7.77 -4.46
C GLY A 154 3.68 6.64 -4.45
N LEU A 155 3.63 5.85 -3.38
CA LEU A 155 4.06 4.45 -3.39
C LEU A 155 2.89 3.64 -3.95
N ASN A 156 2.57 3.82 -5.25
CA ASN A 156 1.38 3.24 -5.86
C ASN A 156 1.50 1.72 -5.93
N TYR A 157 0.73 1.04 -5.10
CA TYR A 157 0.60 -0.40 -5.10
C TYR A 157 -0.65 -0.80 -5.88
N ILE A 158 -0.46 -1.17 -7.15
CA ILE A 158 -1.53 -1.67 -8.03
C ILE A 158 -1.65 -3.16 -7.80
N ASN A 159 -2.78 -3.59 -7.23
CA ASN A 159 -2.91 -4.96 -6.76
C ASN A 159 -4.27 -5.58 -7.09
N THR A 160 -4.27 -6.91 -7.21
CA THR A 160 -5.48 -7.74 -7.31
C THR A 160 -5.67 -8.46 -6.00
N GLU A 161 -6.91 -8.54 -5.52
CA GLU A 161 -7.28 -9.23 -4.30
C GLU A 161 -8.44 -10.18 -4.54
N ILE A 162 -8.39 -11.32 -3.84
CA ILE A 162 -9.53 -12.22 -3.64
C ILE A 162 -9.98 -12.01 -2.20
N ARG A 163 -11.27 -11.73 -2.01
CA ARG A 163 -11.87 -11.40 -0.72
C ARG A 163 -13.02 -12.34 -0.41
N ARG A 164 -13.15 -12.68 0.87
CA ARG A 164 -14.29 -13.41 1.43
C ARG A 164 -15.10 -12.49 2.32
N HIS A 165 -16.42 -12.61 2.25
CA HIS A 165 -17.38 -11.86 3.02
C HIS A 165 -18.22 -12.82 3.84
N ASP A 166 -18.15 -12.70 5.16
CA ASP A 166 -19.00 -13.44 6.09
C ASP A 166 -20.01 -12.49 6.71
N ASN A 167 -21.29 -12.80 6.54
CA ASN A 167 -22.37 -11.97 7.07
C ASN A 167 -22.41 -12.13 8.60
N LEU A 168 -22.29 -11.01 9.33
CA LEU A 168 -22.39 -10.96 10.78
C LEU A 168 -23.79 -10.56 11.25
N TYR A 169 -24.44 -9.68 10.50
CA TYR A 169 -25.76 -9.18 10.82
C TYR A 169 -26.49 -8.70 9.57
N GLN A 170 -27.77 -9.05 9.45
CA GLN A 170 -28.62 -8.58 8.37
C GLN A 170 -30.03 -8.28 8.87
N LYS A 171 -30.51 -7.10 8.53
CA LYS A 171 -31.91 -6.70 8.79
C LYS A 171 -32.36 -5.78 7.65
N ASP A 172 -33.44 -6.17 6.99
CA ASP A 172 -34.01 -5.45 5.85
C ASP A 172 -32.96 -5.11 4.76
N LYS A 173 -32.63 -3.82 4.60
CA LYS A 173 -31.65 -3.30 3.65
C LYS A 173 -30.31 -2.93 4.30
N PHE A 174 -30.09 -3.37 5.52
CA PHE A 174 -28.88 -3.13 6.30
C PHE A 174 -28.13 -4.44 6.49
N ASN A 175 -26.85 -4.46 6.16
CA ASN A 175 -26.00 -5.64 6.30
C ASN A 175 -24.63 -5.26 6.89
N VAL A 176 -24.13 -6.07 7.82
CA VAL A 176 -22.78 -5.97 8.35
C VAL A 176 -22.05 -7.27 8.03
N SER A 177 -20.93 -7.17 7.37
CA SER A 177 -20.09 -8.32 6.99
C SER A 177 -18.67 -8.14 7.51
N PHE A 178 -18.07 -9.23 7.98
CA PHE A 178 -16.64 -9.35 8.13
C PHE A 178 -16.04 -9.69 6.78
N ILE A 179 -14.88 -9.08 6.49
CA ILE A 179 -14.16 -9.31 5.24
C ILE A 179 -12.74 -9.74 5.56
N GLU A 180 -12.26 -10.72 4.84
CA GLU A 180 -10.87 -11.12 4.82
C GLU A 180 -10.41 -11.29 3.36
N GLY A 181 -9.13 -11.07 3.10
CA GLY A 181 -8.63 -11.17 1.73
C GLY A 181 -7.12 -11.29 1.64
N LEU A 182 -6.70 -11.80 0.50
CA LEU A 182 -5.29 -11.93 0.11
C LEU A 182 -5.11 -11.32 -1.27
N GLY A 183 -3.94 -10.74 -1.50
CA GLY A 183 -3.66 -10.16 -2.80
C GLY A 183 -2.18 -9.93 -3.06
N GLY A 184 -1.91 -9.56 -4.29
CA GLY A 184 -0.58 -9.20 -4.75
C GLY A 184 -0.64 -8.29 -5.96
N GLY A 185 0.46 -7.62 -6.23
CA GLY A 185 0.53 -6.68 -7.34
C GLY A 185 1.88 -6.04 -7.52
N VAL A 186 1.92 -4.98 -8.30
CA VAL A 186 3.14 -4.27 -8.69
C VAL A 186 3.23 -2.90 -8.05
N LEU A 187 4.46 -2.45 -7.81
CA LEU A 187 4.77 -1.11 -7.31
C LEU A 187 5.15 -0.20 -8.47
N VAL A 188 4.44 0.90 -8.62
CA VAL A 188 4.71 1.97 -9.60
C VAL A 188 4.87 3.29 -8.86
N PRO A 189 5.94 3.45 -8.06
CA PRO A 189 6.15 4.66 -7.30
C PRO A 189 6.55 5.82 -8.20
N ARG A 190 6.22 7.03 -7.73
CA ARG A 190 6.93 8.24 -8.12
C ARG A 190 7.91 8.59 -7.02
N THR A 191 9.17 8.24 -7.26
CA THR A 191 10.21 8.40 -6.26
C THR A 191 10.87 9.76 -6.40
N ASN A 192 10.85 10.54 -5.35
CA ASN A 192 11.61 11.77 -5.23
C ASN A 192 12.93 11.46 -4.52
N THR A 193 14.03 11.52 -5.26
CA THR A 193 15.38 11.26 -4.73
C THR A 193 16.29 12.43 -4.99
N THR A 194 17.00 12.87 -3.96
CA THR A 194 18.18 13.73 -4.07
C THR A 194 19.31 13.00 -3.34
N LEU A 195 20.31 12.55 -4.07
CA LEU A 195 21.42 11.76 -3.55
C LEU A 195 22.74 12.44 -3.88
N LEU A 196 23.53 12.77 -2.85
CA LEU A 196 24.82 13.50 -3.00
C LEU A 196 24.57 14.81 -3.76
N ASN A 197 25.38 15.11 -4.76
CA ASN A 197 25.23 16.29 -5.63
C ASN A 197 24.37 16.05 -6.88
N ASN A 198 23.72 14.88 -7.01
CA ASN A 198 22.89 14.62 -8.17
C ASN A 198 21.61 15.47 -8.13
N PRO A 199 21.16 15.98 -9.29
CA PRO A 199 19.88 16.67 -9.39
C PRO A 199 18.72 15.78 -8.92
N ARG A 200 17.71 16.40 -8.34
CA ARG A 200 16.48 15.72 -7.95
C ARG A 200 15.90 14.93 -9.13
N TYR A 201 15.63 13.66 -8.91
CA TYR A 201 14.93 12.78 -9.82
C TYR A 201 13.52 12.49 -9.30
N ASP A 202 12.51 12.51 -10.18
CA ASP A 202 11.11 12.46 -9.80
C ASP A 202 10.24 11.94 -10.96
N GLN A 203 10.21 10.63 -11.19
CA GLN A 203 9.49 10.00 -12.29
C GLN A 203 8.82 8.67 -11.87
N PHE A 204 7.67 8.36 -12.48
CA PHE A 204 7.03 7.07 -12.31
C PHE A 204 7.82 5.95 -13.00
N HIS A 205 7.93 4.81 -12.35
CA HIS A 205 8.52 3.60 -12.93
C HIS A 205 8.06 2.34 -12.21
N LEU A 206 8.12 1.20 -12.89
CA LEU A 206 7.89 -0.10 -12.29
C LEU A 206 9.08 -0.45 -11.40
N ALA A 207 8.89 -0.51 -10.10
CA ALA A 207 9.97 -0.69 -9.13
C ALA A 207 10.04 -2.10 -8.53
N GLY A 208 8.91 -2.83 -8.50
CA GLY A 208 8.87 -4.12 -7.85
C GLY A 208 7.46 -4.67 -7.66
N PHE A 209 7.29 -5.50 -6.64
CA PHE A 209 6.03 -6.15 -6.32
C PHE A 209 5.72 -6.11 -4.82
N GLY A 210 4.46 -6.37 -4.48
CA GLY A 210 4.00 -6.52 -3.12
C GLY A 210 3.02 -7.68 -2.96
N LEU A 211 2.93 -8.19 -1.74
CA LEU A 211 1.94 -9.16 -1.31
C LEU A 211 1.27 -8.64 -0.05
N GLY A 212 -0.01 -8.94 0.16
CA GLY A 212 -0.74 -8.48 1.32
C GLY A 212 -1.91 -9.36 1.70
N ALA A 213 -2.27 -9.24 2.98
CA ALA A 213 -3.48 -9.79 3.55
C ALA A 213 -4.28 -8.67 4.20
N MET A 214 -5.59 -8.77 4.21
CA MET A 214 -6.46 -7.79 4.83
C MET A 214 -7.59 -8.44 5.59
N ILE A 215 -8.05 -7.74 6.62
CA ILE A 215 -9.31 -7.98 7.33
C ILE A 215 -10.07 -6.67 7.41
N GLY A 216 -11.40 -6.74 7.53
CA GLY A 216 -12.20 -5.53 7.60
C GLY A 216 -13.65 -5.77 7.99
N LEU A 217 -14.35 -4.66 8.16
CA LEU A 217 -15.80 -4.63 8.37
C LEU A 217 -16.45 -3.80 7.26
N ASN A 218 -17.47 -4.37 6.65
CA ASN A 218 -18.30 -3.70 5.66
C ASN A 218 -19.70 -3.49 6.22
N VAL A 219 -20.17 -2.26 6.16
CA VAL A 219 -21.55 -1.88 6.54
C VAL A 219 -22.24 -1.39 5.28
N GLU A 220 -23.18 -2.18 4.78
CA GLU A 220 -23.94 -1.91 3.55
C GLU A 220 -25.34 -1.38 3.88
N PHE A 221 -25.73 -0.30 3.20
CA PHE A 221 -27.03 0.36 3.33
C PHE A 221 -27.79 0.24 2.01
N ILE A 222 -29.09 0.06 2.10
CA ILE A 222 -30.04 0.03 0.95
C ILE A 222 -29.59 -0.90 -0.19
N ASN A 223 -28.77 -1.92 0.09
CA ASN A 223 -28.22 -2.90 -0.85
C ASN A 223 -27.28 -2.33 -1.93
N HIS A 224 -26.80 -1.12 -1.80
CA HIS A 224 -25.95 -0.48 -2.82
C HIS A 224 -24.79 0.30 -2.23
N ILE A 225 -25.05 1.15 -1.23
CA ILE A 225 -24.04 2.02 -0.64
C ILE A 225 -23.40 1.30 0.53
N PHE A 226 -22.09 1.35 0.65
CA PHE A 226 -21.40 0.79 1.81
C PHE A 226 -20.26 1.68 2.30
N ILE A 227 -19.98 1.53 3.58
CA ILE A 227 -18.78 2.04 4.24
C ILE A 227 -17.98 0.82 4.69
N GLN A 228 -16.69 0.85 4.45
CA GLN A 228 -15.80 -0.25 4.81
C GLN A 228 -14.56 0.26 5.51
N THR A 229 -14.17 -0.42 6.58
CA THR A 229 -12.90 -0.22 7.27
C THR A 229 -12.04 -1.45 7.06
N GLU A 230 -10.74 -1.24 6.82
CA GLU A 230 -9.80 -2.33 6.56
C GLU A 230 -8.52 -2.13 7.37
N LEU A 231 -7.95 -3.23 7.81
CA LEU A 231 -6.57 -3.35 8.26
C LEU A 231 -5.85 -4.28 7.29
N LYS A 232 -4.88 -3.76 6.57
CA LYS A 232 -4.07 -4.50 5.58
C LYS A 232 -2.62 -4.56 6.05
N ALA A 233 -2.04 -5.73 6.07
CA ALA A 233 -0.62 -5.95 6.31
C ALA A 233 0.01 -6.60 5.08
N GLY A 234 1.26 -6.27 4.79
CA GLY A 234 1.92 -6.85 3.63
C GLY A 234 3.43 -6.62 3.59
N TYR A 235 4.01 -7.16 2.54
CA TYR A 235 5.42 -7.07 2.23
C TYR A 235 5.60 -6.45 0.85
N ILE A 236 6.52 -5.51 0.74
CA ILE A 236 6.92 -4.83 -0.49
C ILE A 236 8.39 -5.14 -0.77
N ASN A 237 8.69 -5.49 -2.01
CA ASN A 237 10.05 -5.66 -2.52
C ASN A 237 10.22 -4.81 -3.78
N MET A 238 11.14 -3.87 -3.72
CA MET A 238 11.49 -2.97 -4.82
C MET A 238 12.96 -3.15 -5.20
N PRO A 239 13.29 -4.11 -6.08
CA PRO A 239 14.67 -4.37 -6.52
C PRO A 239 15.24 -3.32 -7.45
N SER A 240 14.42 -2.39 -7.97
CA SER A 240 14.84 -1.41 -8.96
C SER A 240 14.08 -0.09 -8.83
N VAL A 241 14.45 0.70 -7.83
CA VAL A 241 13.97 2.08 -7.67
C VAL A 241 14.95 3.04 -8.34
N ARG A 242 14.48 3.80 -9.31
CA ARG A 242 15.32 4.81 -9.97
C ARG A 242 15.63 5.97 -9.04
N THR A 243 16.90 6.40 -9.01
CA THR A 243 17.39 7.46 -8.12
C THR A 243 17.89 8.69 -8.84
N THR A 244 18.26 8.55 -10.12
CA THR A 244 18.71 9.66 -10.98
C THR A 244 18.11 9.53 -12.40
N MET A 245 18.43 10.45 -13.28
CA MET A 245 18.06 10.36 -14.70
C MET A 245 18.71 9.16 -15.42
N PHE A 246 19.80 8.61 -14.89
CA PHE A 246 20.49 7.47 -15.47
C PHE A 246 19.82 6.15 -15.02
N LYS A 247 19.58 5.26 -15.98
CA LYS A 247 18.94 3.96 -15.72
C LYS A 247 19.80 3.01 -14.89
N SER A 248 21.11 3.24 -14.87
CA SER A 248 22.10 2.49 -14.08
C SER A 248 21.98 2.77 -12.58
N ASP A 249 21.45 3.95 -12.23
CA ASP A 249 21.44 4.45 -10.88
C ASP A 249 20.14 4.01 -10.19
N ILE A 250 20.27 3.02 -9.33
CA ILE A 250 19.13 2.36 -8.69
C ILE A 250 19.29 2.27 -7.18
N ALA A 251 18.17 2.28 -6.48
CA ALA A 251 18.08 1.80 -5.12
C ALA A 251 17.30 0.47 -5.06
N LYS A 252 17.61 -0.34 -4.04
CA LYS A 252 16.92 -1.58 -3.72
C LYS A 252 16.48 -1.53 -2.28
N GLN A 253 15.23 -1.88 -2.02
CA GLN A 253 14.72 -1.99 -0.64
C GLN A 253 13.58 -2.98 -0.53
N SER A 254 13.37 -3.49 0.67
CA SER A 254 12.17 -4.25 1.03
C SER A 254 11.74 -3.95 2.45
N PHE A 255 10.44 -3.92 2.67
CA PHE A 255 9.87 -3.63 3.98
C PHE A 255 8.48 -4.23 4.14
N ASN A 256 8.03 -4.35 5.40
CA ASN A 256 6.66 -4.66 5.71
C ASN A 256 5.87 -3.36 5.91
N PHE A 257 4.57 -3.40 5.61
CA PHE A 257 3.66 -2.31 5.88
C PHE A 257 2.42 -2.76 6.65
N LEU A 258 1.86 -1.84 7.41
CA LEU A 258 0.55 -1.96 8.03
C LEU A 258 -0.27 -0.73 7.63
N GLN A 259 -1.40 -0.97 6.95
CA GLN A 259 -2.26 0.08 6.40
C GLN A 259 -3.65 -0.01 7.02
N THR A 260 -4.21 1.13 7.42
CA THR A 260 -5.61 1.27 7.84
C THR A 260 -6.36 2.07 6.79
N ASN A 261 -7.53 1.59 6.37
CA ASN A 261 -8.35 2.19 5.33
C ASN A 261 -9.76 2.49 5.84
N VAL A 262 -10.33 3.59 5.36
CA VAL A 262 -11.76 3.88 5.46
C VAL A 262 -12.22 4.27 4.06
N VAL A 263 -13.13 3.48 3.51
CA VAL A 263 -13.60 3.63 2.12
C VAL A 263 -15.12 3.69 2.04
N PHE A 264 -15.60 4.38 1.02
CA PHE A 264 -17.01 4.51 0.68
C PHE A 264 -17.22 3.90 -0.70
N GLY A 265 -18.21 3.07 -0.83
CA GLY A 265 -18.42 2.36 -2.07
C GLY A 265 -19.88 2.25 -2.50
N TYR A 266 -20.02 1.87 -3.77
CA TYR A 266 -21.31 1.61 -4.39
C TYR A 266 -21.28 0.28 -5.13
N ARG A 267 -22.32 -0.54 -4.93
CA ARG A 267 -22.51 -1.83 -5.61
C ARG A 267 -23.57 -1.71 -6.70
N PHE A 268 -23.19 -2.14 -7.91
CA PHE A 268 -24.02 -2.15 -9.12
C PHE A 268 -24.52 -3.57 -9.37
N PHE A 269 -25.83 -3.74 -9.54
CA PHE A 269 -26.34 -5.03 -10.01
C PHE A 269 -26.18 -5.15 -11.52
N ALA A 270 -25.63 -6.26 -12.00
CA ALA A 270 -25.68 -6.57 -13.41
C ALA A 270 -27.14 -6.76 -13.82
N LYS A 271 -27.61 -6.06 -14.86
CA LYS A 271 -28.93 -6.32 -15.45
C LYS A 271 -28.97 -7.80 -15.86
N LYS A 272 -29.91 -8.58 -15.30
CA LYS A 272 -30.22 -9.88 -15.84
C LYS A 272 -30.64 -9.65 -17.32
N GLY A 273 -29.81 -10.07 -18.28
CA GLY A 273 -30.19 -10.07 -19.67
C GLY A 273 -31.47 -10.91 -19.79
N ASN A 274 -32.52 -10.30 -20.32
CA ASN A 274 -33.71 -11.08 -20.72
C ASN A 274 -33.22 -12.15 -21.70
N LYS A 275 -33.15 -13.40 -21.23
CA LYS A 275 -33.08 -14.52 -22.17
C LYS A 275 -34.39 -14.49 -22.98
N LYS A 276 -34.30 -14.06 -24.25
CA LYS A 276 -35.34 -14.31 -25.25
C LYS A 276 -35.35 -15.77 -25.58
#